data_bdc6fd33b0de3aef09e419ef17dea351
#
_entry.id   bdc6fd33b0de3aef09e419ef17dea351
#
_cell.length_a   1.000
_cell.length_b   1.000
_cell.length_c   1.000
_cell.angle_alpha   90.00
_cell.angle_beta   90.00
_cell.angle_gamma   90.00
#
_symmetry.space_group_name_H-M   'P 1'
#
loop_
_entity.id
_entity.type
_entity.pdbx_description
1 polymer ?
#
loop_
_entity_poly.entity_id
_entity_poly.type
_entity_poly.pdbx_seq_one_letter_code
_entity_poly.pdbx_strand_id
1 'polypeptide(L)'
;ALFAPLIRRFPVLPVFGAEARVQPAYVGDVAEAVARAVAEPAKFRGKIFELAGPEVMTMLELQRRIAEGQRRKPALLPMPDEVSALFASLPGTPMNSDQWGLLKAGNVASPGSDGFKAFGIEPKALGLFLDDWMVPYRKNGRFAERLSY
;
A
#
# COMPACT_ATOMS: atom_id res chain seq x y z
N ALA A 1 -2.97 -1.47 -7.22
CA ALA A 1 -3.84 -0.38 -7.73
C ALA A 1 -5.35 -0.61 -7.53
N LEU A 2 -5.76 -1.49 -6.60
CA LEU A 2 -7.18 -1.84 -6.37
C LEU A 2 -8.01 -0.64 -5.86
N PHE A 3 -7.49 0.10 -4.88
CA PHE A 3 -8.23 1.17 -4.19
C PHE A 3 -8.47 2.41 -5.04
N ALA A 4 -7.55 2.78 -5.93
CA ALA A 4 -7.64 4.01 -6.69
C ALA A 4 -8.88 4.07 -7.62
N PRO A 5 -9.25 3.02 -8.38
CA PRO A 5 -10.49 2.98 -9.15
C PRO A 5 -11.75 3.03 -8.27
N LEU A 6 -11.73 2.37 -7.11
CA LEU A 6 -12.87 2.35 -6.18
C LEU A 6 -13.13 3.74 -5.61
N ILE A 7 -12.07 4.42 -5.12
CA ILE A 7 -12.13 5.78 -4.61
C ILE A 7 -12.63 6.76 -5.68
N ARG A 8 -12.25 6.54 -6.94
CA ARG A 8 -12.74 7.35 -8.06
C ARG A 8 -14.24 7.20 -8.30
N ARG A 9 -14.77 5.98 -8.12
CA ARG A 9 -16.14 5.60 -8.52
C ARG A 9 -17.17 5.82 -7.41
N PHE A 10 -16.80 5.60 -6.16
CA PHE A 10 -17.75 5.57 -5.05
C PHE A 10 -17.50 6.72 -4.06
N PRO A 11 -18.56 7.44 -3.64
CA PRO A 11 -18.45 8.50 -2.64
C PRO A 11 -18.30 7.96 -1.21
N VAL A 12 -18.67 6.70 -1.00
CA VAL A 12 -18.58 6.00 0.28
C VAL A 12 -17.91 4.66 0.05
N LEU A 13 -16.95 4.30 0.89
CA LEU A 13 -16.18 3.05 0.77
C LEU A 13 -16.04 2.38 2.13
N PRO A 14 -16.41 1.09 2.25
CA PRO A 14 -16.07 0.31 3.43
C PRO A 14 -14.56 0.04 3.45
N VAL A 15 -13.95 0.18 4.62
CA VAL A 15 -12.54 -0.14 4.86
C VAL A 15 -12.46 -1.37 5.74
N PHE A 16 -12.20 -2.50 5.13
CA PHE A 16 -11.99 -3.77 5.83
C PHE A 16 -10.57 -3.80 6.41
N GLY A 17 -10.45 -4.25 7.68
CA GLY A 17 -9.18 -4.26 8.39
C GLY A 17 -8.59 -2.85 8.54
N ALA A 18 -9.41 -1.87 8.87
CA ALA A 18 -9.02 -0.45 8.93
C ALA A 18 -7.78 -0.21 9.79
N GLU A 19 -7.64 -0.93 10.90
CA GLU A 19 -6.52 -0.84 11.85
C GLU A 19 -5.32 -1.75 11.48
N ALA A 20 -5.45 -2.58 10.44
CA ALA A 20 -4.37 -3.46 10.01
C ALA A 20 -3.15 -2.62 9.59
N ARG A 21 -1.99 -2.97 10.15
CA ARG A 21 -0.74 -2.23 9.91
C ARG A 21 -0.07 -2.75 8.65
N VAL A 22 0.32 -1.83 7.78
CA VAL A 22 1.03 -2.10 6.53
C VAL A 22 2.25 -1.19 6.42
N GLN A 23 3.27 -1.68 5.73
CA GLN A 23 4.52 -0.95 5.53
C GLN A 23 4.90 -1.00 4.04
N PRO A 24 4.26 -0.17 3.20
CA PRO A 24 4.43 -0.22 1.74
C PRO A 24 5.86 0.08 1.33
N ALA A 25 6.43 -0.77 0.47
CA ALA A 25 7.72 -0.53 -0.15
C ALA A 25 7.56 -0.06 -1.61
N TYR A 26 8.42 0.84 -2.05
CA TYR A 26 8.48 1.24 -3.45
C TYR A 26 9.07 0.11 -4.30
N VAL A 27 8.37 -0.26 -5.36
CA VAL A 27 8.77 -1.39 -6.23
C VAL A 27 10.14 -1.20 -6.87
N GLY A 28 10.54 0.05 -7.17
CA GLY A 28 11.86 0.35 -7.71
C GLY A 28 12.99 0.05 -6.72
N ASP A 29 12.78 0.34 -5.43
CA ASP A 29 13.76 0.02 -4.39
C ASP A 29 13.88 -1.50 -4.19
N VAL A 30 12.74 -2.22 -4.28
CA VAL A 30 12.73 -3.69 -4.25
C VAL A 30 13.48 -4.27 -5.44
N ALA A 31 13.24 -3.75 -6.64
CA ALA A 31 13.95 -4.19 -7.86
C ALA A 31 15.45 -3.94 -7.77
N GLU A 32 15.86 -2.80 -7.20
CA GLU A 32 17.27 -2.48 -6.97
C GLU A 32 17.91 -3.44 -5.95
N ALA A 33 17.21 -3.78 -4.86
CA ALA A 33 17.69 -4.74 -3.89
C ALA A 33 17.90 -6.13 -4.51
N VAL A 34 16.96 -6.58 -5.36
CA VAL A 34 17.09 -7.84 -6.11
C VAL A 34 18.29 -7.79 -7.06
N ALA A 35 18.46 -6.69 -7.80
CA ALA A 35 19.60 -6.53 -8.72
C ALA A 35 20.95 -6.60 -7.97
N ARG A 36 21.07 -5.94 -6.81
CA ARG A 36 22.26 -6.00 -5.96
C ARG A 36 22.51 -7.39 -5.39
N ALA A 37 21.45 -8.11 -4.99
CA ALA A 37 21.56 -9.48 -4.52
C ALA A 37 22.11 -10.43 -5.59
N VAL A 38 21.68 -10.25 -6.84
CA VAL A 38 22.17 -11.02 -7.98
C VAL A 38 23.61 -10.66 -8.35
N ALA A 39 23.98 -9.39 -8.26
CA ALA A 39 25.33 -8.92 -8.57
C ALA A 39 26.38 -9.34 -7.52
N GLU A 40 25.98 -9.48 -6.25
CA GLU A 40 26.87 -9.82 -5.14
C GLU A 40 26.40 -11.10 -4.40
N PRO A 41 26.30 -12.26 -5.07
CA PRO A 41 25.68 -13.47 -4.48
C PRO A 41 26.43 -13.98 -3.25
N ALA A 42 27.73 -13.78 -3.17
CA ALA A 42 28.55 -14.18 -2.00
C ALA A 42 28.12 -13.47 -0.70
N LYS A 43 27.62 -12.23 -0.82
CA LYS A 43 27.22 -11.40 0.31
C LYS A 43 25.81 -11.72 0.82
N PHE A 44 24.89 -12.10 -0.08
CA PHE A 44 23.47 -12.20 0.20
C PHE A 44 22.92 -13.63 0.22
N ARG A 45 23.66 -14.59 -0.33
CA ARG A 45 23.25 -15.99 -0.46
C ARG A 45 22.85 -16.61 0.88
N GLY A 46 21.74 -17.32 0.89
CA GLY A 46 21.26 -18.05 2.08
C GLY A 46 20.68 -17.15 3.18
N LYS A 47 20.50 -15.86 2.94
CA LYS A 47 19.92 -14.91 3.88
C LYS A 47 18.51 -14.53 3.47
N ILE A 48 17.67 -14.17 4.46
CA ILE A 48 16.33 -13.64 4.26
C ILE A 48 16.33 -12.17 4.65
N PHE A 49 15.74 -11.34 3.81
CA PHE A 49 15.63 -9.89 4.02
C PHE A 49 14.18 -9.45 3.91
N GLU A 50 13.70 -8.70 4.89
CA GLU A 50 12.36 -8.10 4.90
C GLU A 50 12.43 -6.70 4.31
N LEU A 51 12.05 -6.55 3.04
CA LEU A 51 12.09 -5.27 2.34
C LEU A 51 10.79 -4.50 2.58
N ALA A 52 10.85 -3.52 3.46
CA ALA A 52 9.71 -2.69 3.82
C ALA A 52 10.05 -1.20 3.66
N GLY A 53 9.03 -0.39 3.37
CA GLY A 53 9.20 1.06 3.23
C GLY A 53 9.50 1.76 4.57
N PRO A 54 9.76 3.07 4.55
CA PRO A 54 10.18 3.81 5.74
C PRO A 54 9.02 4.10 6.71
N GLU A 55 7.77 3.95 6.26
CA GLU A 55 6.58 4.35 7.02
C GLU A 55 5.67 3.16 7.28
N VAL A 56 5.28 2.99 8.56
CA VAL A 56 4.19 2.09 8.96
C VAL A 56 2.93 2.92 9.09
N MET A 57 1.85 2.44 8.48
CA MET A 57 0.54 3.10 8.52
C MET A 57 -0.59 2.07 8.64
N THR A 58 -1.79 2.51 8.99
CA THR A 58 -2.98 1.64 8.94
C THR A 58 -3.53 1.53 7.52
N MET A 59 -4.35 0.51 7.27
CA MET A 59 -5.07 0.36 6.00
C MET A 59 -5.99 1.56 5.74
N LEU A 60 -6.63 2.09 6.79
CA LEU A 60 -7.43 3.31 6.69
C LEU A 60 -6.60 4.52 6.26
N GLU A 61 -5.43 4.69 6.86
CA GLU A 61 -4.51 5.78 6.52
C GLU A 61 -4.01 5.66 5.08
N LEU A 62 -3.65 4.45 4.64
CA LEU A 62 -3.26 4.19 3.25
C LEU A 62 -4.35 4.62 2.26
N GLN A 63 -5.61 4.23 2.52
CA GLN A 63 -6.72 4.61 1.64
C GLN A 63 -6.99 6.11 1.67
N ARG A 64 -6.84 6.77 2.84
CA ARG A 64 -6.96 8.23 2.96
C ARG A 64 -5.90 8.94 2.11
N ARG A 65 -4.63 8.54 2.22
CA ARG A 65 -3.54 9.13 1.40
C ARG A 65 -3.78 8.92 -0.11
N ILE A 66 -4.30 7.78 -0.53
CA ILE A 66 -4.67 7.53 -1.94
C ILE A 66 -5.81 8.48 -2.37
N ALA A 67 -6.81 8.70 -1.51
CA ALA A 67 -7.91 9.62 -1.80
C ALA A 67 -7.42 11.08 -1.91
N GLU A 68 -6.54 11.50 -1.02
CA GLU A 68 -5.89 12.82 -1.03
C GLU A 68 -5.09 13.04 -2.32
N GLY A 69 -4.28 12.07 -2.74
CA GLY A 69 -3.55 12.13 -4.01
C GLY A 69 -4.48 12.25 -5.23
N GLN A 70 -5.69 11.70 -5.15
CA GLN A 70 -6.75 11.88 -6.15
C GLN A 70 -7.49 13.23 -6.04
N ARG A 71 -7.20 14.03 -5.01
CA ARG A 71 -7.94 15.24 -4.65
C ARG A 71 -9.43 14.95 -4.42
N ARG A 72 -9.74 13.82 -3.74
CA ARG A 72 -11.09 13.36 -3.41
C ARG A 72 -11.23 13.17 -1.91
N LYS A 73 -12.47 13.27 -1.42
CA LYS A 73 -12.83 13.09 -0.01
C LYS A 73 -14.00 12.11 0.12
N PRO A 74 -13.81 10.82 -0.21
CA PRO A 74 -14.85 9.83 0.03
C PRO A 74 -15.06 9.65 1.53
N ALA A 75 -16.27 9.26 1.93
CA ALA A 75 -16.50 8.78 3.29
C ALA A 75 -15.89 7.37 3.42
N LEU A 76 -14.78 7.26 4.13
CA LEU A 76 -14.14 5.97 4.44
C LEU A 76 -14.77 5.46 5.73
N LEU A 77 -15.48 4.32 5.65
CA LEU A 77 -16.18 3.70 6.77
C LEU A 77 -15.37 2.50 7.30
N PRO A 78 -14.69 2.62 8.44
CA PRO A 78 -14.03 1.49 9.07
C PRO A 78 -15.07 0.40 9.39
N MET A 79 -14.85 -0.81 8.89
CA MET A 79 -15.72 -1.95 9.16
C MET A 79 -15.23 -2.71 10.39
N PRO A 80 -16.13 -3.13 11.28
CA PRO A 80 -15.77 -4.02 12.37
C PRO A 80 -15.13 -5.32 11.88
N ASP A 81 -14.27 -5.91 12.72
CA ASP A 81 -13.53 -7.12 12.39
C ASP A 81 -14.46 -8.31 12.07
N GLU A 82 -15.58 -8.42 12.78
CA GLU A 82 -16.59 -9.47 12.59
C GLU A 82 -17.23 -9.36 11.21
N VAL A 83 -17.55 -8.14 10.77
CA VAL A 83 -18.12 -7.87 9.45
C VAL A 83 -17.08 -8.14 8.36
N SER A 84 -15.83 -7.77 8.62
CA SER A 84 -14.71 -8.01 7.70
C SER A 84 -14.44 -9.52 7.51
N ALA A 85 -14.46 -10.28 8.60
CA ALA A 85 -14.31 -11.73 8.58
C ALA A 85 -15.47 -12.42 7.85
N LEU A 86 -16.70 -12.00 8.12
CA LEU A 86 -17.88 -12.51 7.40
C LEU A 86 -17.79 -12.23 5.91
N PHE A 87 -17.43 -11.01 5.52
CA PHE A 87 -17.23 -10.65 4.11
C PHE A 87 -16.18 -11.52 3.45
N ALA A 88 -15.04 -11.76 4.11
CA ALA A 88 -13.95 -12.58 3.58
C ALA A 88 -14.31 -14.08 3.47
N SER A 89 -15.34 -14.55 4.19
CA SER A 89 -15.80 -15.94 4.12
C SER A 89 -16.76 -16.21 2.94
N LEU A 90 -17.29 -15.15 2.31
CA LEU A 90 -18.23 -15.28 1.21
C LEU A 90 -17.51 -15.59 -0.12
N PRO A 91 -18.01 -16.52 -0.95
CA PRO A 91 -17.42 -16.82 -2.25
C PRO A 91 -17.59 -15.63 -3.20
N GLY A 92 -16.54 -15.35 -3.99
CA GLY A 92 -16.55 -14.27 -5.00
C GLY A 92 -16.25 -12.87 -4.47
N THR A 93 -15.95 -12.72 -3.19
CA THR A 93 -15.42 -11.46 -2.63
C THR A 93 -13.96 -11.23 -3.06
N PRO A 94 -13.51 -9.98 -3.16
CA PRO A 94 -12.14 -9.67 -3.54
C PRO A 94 -11.09 -10.03 -2.46
N MET A 95 -11.53 -10.44 -1.29
CA MET A 95 -10.68 -10.88 -0.17
C MET A 95 -11.20 -12.21 0.38
N ASN A 96 -10.34 -13.21 0.48
CA ASN A 96 -10.66 -14.49 1.10
C ASN A 96 -10.24 -14.56 2.57
N SER A 97 -10.63 -15.66 3.26
CA SER A 97 -10.34 -15.85 4.69
C SER A 97 -8.84 -15.84 5.02
N ASP A 98 -8.00 -16.39 4.13
CA ASP A 98 -6.55 -16.41 4.32
C ASP A 98 -5.96 -15.01 4.19
N GLN A 99 -6.41 -14.26 3.19
CA GLN A 99 -6.02 -12.85 3.01
C GLN A 99 -6.48 -11.99 4.18
N TRP A 100 -7.67 -12.25 4.74
CA TRP A 100 -8.13 -11.59 5.95
C TRP A 100 -7.22 -11.90 7.14
N GLY A 101 -6.87 -13.18 7.35
CA GLY A 101 -5.94 -13.59 8.40
C GLY A 101 -4.59 -12.91 8.30
N LEU A 102 -4.01 -12.85 7.08
CA LEU A 102 -2.75 -12.15 6.82
C LEU A 102 -2.86 -10.63 7.04
N LEU A 103 -3.95 -10.03 6.60
CA LEU A 103 -4.19 -8.60 6.82
C LEU A 103 -4.28 -8.27 8.31
N LYS A 104 -5.02 -9.08 9.07
CA LYS A 104 -5.18 -8.91 10.52
C LYS A 104 -3.87 -9.10 11.29
N ALA A 105 -3.02 -10.04 10.88
CA ALA A 105 -1.68 -10.21 11.45
C ALA A 105 -0.78 -8.98 11.22
N GLY A 106 -1.11 -8.17 10.23
CA GLY A 106 -0.30 -7.03 9.79
C GLY A 106 0.79 -7.44 8.81
N ASN A 107 1.25 -6.48 8.03
CA ASN A 107 2.34 -6.66 7.08
C ASN A 107 3.39 -5.57 7.31
N VAL A 108 4.16 -5.76 8.39
CA VAL A 108 5.19 -4.84 8.87
C VAL A 108 6.46 -5.64 9.09
N ALA A 109 7.61 -5.11 8.72
CA ALA A 109 8.89 -5.75 8.93
C ALA A 109 9.17 -6.00 10.42
N SER A 110 9.86 -7.08 10.71
CA SER A 110 10.27 -7.45 12.07
C SER A 110 11.17 -6.38 12.69
N PRO A 111 11.03 -6.10 13.99
CA PRO A 111 11.91 -5.16 14.67
C PRO A 111 13.38 -5.57 14.52
N GLY A 112 14.22 -4.63 14.09
CA GLY A 112 15.65 -4.86 13.90
C GLY A 112 16.02 -5.56 12.60
N SER A 113 15.08 -5.80 11.67
CA SER A 113 15.42 -6.28 10.34
C SER A 113 16.22 -5.23 9.58
N ASP A 114 17.36 -5.62 8.98
CA ASP A 114 18.21 -4.69 8.23
C ASP A 114 17.59 -4.26 6.89
N GLY A 115 16.67 -5.04 6.35
CA GLY A 115 15.89 -4.72 5.17
C GLY A 115 16.71 -4.10 4.04
N PHE A 116 16.29 -2.95 3.55
CA PHE A 116 16.99 -2.18 2.51
C PHE A 116 18.40 -1.70 2.92
N LYS A 117 18.65 -1.52 4.21
CA LYS A 117 19.96 -1.12 4.73
C LYS A 117 21.06 -2.12 4.37
N ALA A 118 20.76 -3.42 4.42
CA ALA A 118 21.69 -4.48 4.05
C ALA A 118 22.20 -4.32 2.61
N PHE A 119 21.38 -3.72 1.75
CA PHE A 119 21.70 -3.43 0.35
C PHE A 119 22.25 -2.02 0.12
N GLY A 120 22.41 -1.19 1.17
CA GLY A 120 22.80 0.20 1.03
C GLY A 120 21.78 1.07 0.29
N ILE A 121 20.48 0.71 0.40
CA ILE A 121 19.37 1.43 -0.23
C ILE A 121 18.60 2.17 0.86
N GLU A 122 18.36 3.46 0.63
CA GLU A 122 17.44 4.26 1.44
C GLU A 122 16.03 4.16 0.83
N PRO A 123 15.07 3.53 1.52
CA PRO A 123 13.76 3.28 0.96
C PRO A 123 12.95 4.58 0.83
N LYS A 124 12.28 4.74 -0.30
CA LYS A 124 11.47 5.91 -0.63
C LYS A 124 10.09 5.85 0.01
N ALA A 125 9.66 6.99 0.59
CA ALA A 125 8.34 7.11 1.18
C ALA A 125 7.22 7.10 0.13
N LEU A 126 6.05 6.53 0.49
CA LEU A 126 4.87 6.47 -0.38
C LEU A 126 4.44 7.85 -0.88
N GLY A 127 4.53 8.87 -0.04
CA GLY A 127 4.14 10.24 -0.36
C GLY A 127 4.84 10.84 -1.57
N LEU A 128 6.08 10.43 -1.85
CA LEU A 128 6.85 10.93 -2.99
C LEU A 128 6.21 10.61 -4.36
N PHE A 129 5.38 9.58 -4.42
CA PHE A 129 4.83 9.07 -5.68
C PHE A 129 3.32 9.24 -5.82
N LEU A 130 2.60 9.44 -4.71
CA LEU A 130 1.14 9.45 -4.73
C LEU A 130 0.58 10.52 -5.62
N ASP A 131 1.16 11.72 -5.61
CA ASP A 131 0.67 12.82 -6.42
C ASP A 131 0.72 12.51 -7.92
N ASP A 132 1.83 11.95 -8.40
CA ASP A 132 2.01 11.60 -9.81
C ASP A 132 1.17 10.38 -10.20
N TRP A 133 1.16 9.34 -9.36
CA TRP A 133 0.42 8.11 -9.65
C TRP A 133 -1.08 8.29 -9.63
N MET A 134 -1.58 9.27 -8.86
CA MET A 134 -3.01 9.52 -8.73
C MET A 134 -3.57 10.48 -9.78
N VAL A 135 -2.73 11.15 -10.58
CA VAL A 135 -3.17 12.04 -11.67
C VAL A 135 -4.23 11.42 -12.58
N PRO A 136 -4.10 10.17 -13.09
CA PRO A 136 -5.12 9.56 -13.96
C PRO A 136 -6.49 9.36 -13.28
N TYR A 137 -6.54 9.37 -11.95
CA TYR A 137 -7.75 9.16 -11.15
C TYR A 137 -8.40 10.46 -10.67
N ARG A 138 -7.77 11.62 -10.88
CA ARG A 138 -8.33 12.95 -10.59
C ARG A 138 -9.52 13.25 -11.49
N LYS A 139 -10.41 14.18 -11.07
CA LYS A 139 -11.67 14.49 -11.77
C LYS A 139 -11.47 14.83 -13.26
N ASN A 140 -10.43 15.58 -13.59
CA ASN A 140 -10.11 16.01 -14.95
C ASN A 140 -8.80 15.36 -15.47
N GLY A 141 -8.30 14.33 -14.80
CA GLY A 141 -7.07 13.62 -15.16
C GLY A 141 -5.88 14.57 -15.29
N ARG A 142 -5.09 14.41 -16.35
CA ARG A 142 -3.92 15.24 -16.65
C ARG A 142 -4.27 16.70 -17.00
N PHE A 143 -5.52 16.99 -17.27
CA PHE A 143 -5.99 18.32 -17.71
C PHE A 143 -6.56 19.15 -16.56
N ALA A 144 -6.50 18.64 -15.31
CA ALA A 144 -7.06 19.31 -14.13
C ALA A 144 -6.51 20.72 -13.90
N GLU A 145 -5.27 20.99 -14.29
CA GLU A 145 -4.60 22.28 -14.10
C GLU A 145 -4.91 23.31 -15.21
N ARG A 146 -5.43 22.86 -16.37
CA ARG A 146 -5.75 23.75 -17.50
C ARG A 146 -7.12 24.43 -17.40
N LEU A 147 -7.95 24.06 -16.43
CA LEU A 147 -9.32 24.58 -16.27
C LEU A 147 -9.43 25.63 -15.14
N SER A 148 -8.33 26.16 -14.65
CA SER A 148 -8.29 27.24 -13.65
C SER A 148 -8.08 28.59 -14.33
N TYR A 149 -8.92 28.92 -15.33
CA TYR A 149 -9.05 30.26 -15.89
C TYR A 149 -10.47 30.77 -15.71
#